data_8e1247112ad1cdcfe112647c8fbac7fc
#
_entry.id   8e1247112ad1cdcfe112647c8fbac7fc
#
_cell.length_a   1.000
_cell.length_b   1.000
_cell.length_c   1.000
_cell.angle_alpha   90.00
_cell.angle_beta   90.00
_cell.angle_gamma   90.00
#
_symmetry.space_group_name_H-M   'P 1'
#
loop_
_entity.id
_entity.type
_entity.pdbx_description
1 polymer ?
#
loop_
_entity_poly.entity_id
_entity_poly.type
_entity_poly.pdbx_seq_one_letter_code
_entity_poly.pdbx_strand_id
1 'polypeptide(L)'
;MLATIGYISNATEHLKKGDIENIVKDAILYNKKHGITGILYFANGKFLQFIEGDRAEIEALYQKLSKDSRHNDFVKFHDADISERAFGEWDMAIR
;
A
#
# COMPACT_ATOMS: atom_id res chain seq x y z
N MET A 1 -14.58 -5.10 10.35
CA MET A 1 -14.96 -3.73 10.02
C MET A 1 -14.06 -3.19 8.91
N LEU A 2 -14.66 -2.62 7.90
CA LEU A 2 -13.93 -2.10 6.75
C LEU A 2 -13.25 -0.78 7.11
N ALA A 3 -12.00 -0.61 6.69
CA ALA A 3 -11.22 0.59 7.00
C ALA A 3 -10.27 0.93 5.86
N THR A 4 -9.69 2.11 5.91
CA THR A 4 -8.68 2.57 4.95
C THR A 4 -7.51 3.22 5.68
N ILE A 5 -6.31 3.02 5.12
CA ILE A 5 -5.09 3.70 5.57
C ILE A 5 -4.45 4.33 4.34
N GLY A 6 -4.07 5.61 4.47
CA GLY A 6 -3.28 6.30 3.46
C GLY A 6 -1.94 6.71 4.04
N TYR A 7 -0.85 6.49 3.31
CA TYR A 7 0.47 6.86 3.77
C TYR A 7 1.40 7.27 2.63
N ILE A 8 2.45 7.98 2.99
CA ILE A 8 3.56 8.34 2.11
C ILE A 8 4.82 7.69 2.65
N SER A 9 5.69 7.24 1.76
CA SER A 9 7.02 6.77 2.13
C SER A 9 8.03 7.16 1.06
N ASN A 10 9.31 7.08 1.40
CA ASN A 10 10.39 7.33 0.45
C ASN A 10 10.91 5.99 -0.08
N ALA A 11 11.17 5.93 -1.38
CA ALA A 11 11.90 4.81 -1.97
C ALA A 11 13.35 4.87 -1.49
N THR A 12 13.96 3.72 -1.24
CA THR A 12 15.38 3.68 -0.89
C THR A 12 16.23 4.05 -2.10
N GLU A 13 17.42 4.61 -1.87
CA GLU A 13 18.26 5.21 -2.91
C GLU A 13 18.62 4.29 -4.07
N HIS A 14 18.68 3.01 -3.84
CA HIS A 14 19.14 2.04 -4.84
C HIS A 14 18.00 1.30 -5.56
N LEU A 15 16.76 1.75 -5.41
CA LEU A 15 15.64 1.13 -6.09
C LEU A 15 15.71 1.38 -7.59
N LYS A 16 15.57 0.30 -8.35
CA LYS A 16 15.53 0.31 -9.82
C LYS A 16 14.11 0.05 -10.29
N LYS A 17 13.85 0.26 -11.58
CA LYS A 17 12.53 0.01 -12.18
C LYS A 17 12.02 -1.40 -11.90
N GLY A 18 12.90 -2.41 -12.01
CA GLY A 18 12.53 -3.79 -11.72
C GLY A 18 12.10 -4.01 -10.29
N ASP A 19 12.69 -3.26 -9.34
CA ASP A 19 12.31 -3.36 -7.93
C ASP A 19 10.92 -2.78 -7.70
N ILE A 20 10.57 -1.70 -8.39
CA ILE A 20 9.22 -1.12 -8.32
C ILE A 20 8.19 -2.13 -8.85
N GLU A 21 8.47 -2.76 -9.97
CA GLU A 21 7.60 -3.78 -10.55
C GLU A 21 7.39 -4.95 -9.58
N ASN A 22 8.45 -5.37 -8.88
CA ASN A 22 8.36 -6.43 -7.88
C ASN A 22 7.54 -6.03 -6.67
N ILE A 23 7.66 -4.77 -6.22
CA ILE A 23 6.84 -4.23 -5.13
C ILE A 23 5.35 -4.35 -5.48
N VAL A 24 4.99 -3.95 -6.68
CA VAL A 24 3.59 -4.01 -7.15
C VAL A 24 3.11 -5.45 -7.27
N LYS A 25 3.93 -6.31 -7.84
CA LYS A 25 3.59 -7.73 -7.99
C LYS A 25 3.35 -8.39 -6.65
N ASP A 26 4.23 -8.14 -5.68
CA ASP A 26 4.08 -8.65 -4.32
C ASP A 26 2.81 -8.11 -3.66
N ALA A 27 2.53 -6.82 -3.86
CA ALA A 27 1.33 -6.19 -3.32
C ALA A 27 0.06 -6.83 -3.87
N ILE A 28 -0.01 -7.07 -5.17
CA ILE A 28 -1.17 -7.69 -5.80
C ILE A 28 -1.42 -9.09 -5.22
N LEU A 29 -0.37 -9.89 -5.11
CA LEU A 29 -0.48 -11.25 -4.57
C LEU A 29 -0.93 -11.24 -3.11
N TYR A 30 -0.31 -10.40 -2.29
CA TYR A 30 -0.68 -10.29 -0.88
C TYR A 30 -2.10 -9.78 -0.72
N ASN A 31 -2.45 -8.71 -1.43
CA ASN A 31 -3.75 -8.08 -1.30
C ASN A 31 -4.89 -9.00 -1.70
N LYS A 32 -4.72 -9.75 -2.79
CA LYS A 32 -5.71 -10.77 -3.21
C LYS A 32 -5.97 -11.77 -2.11
N LYS A 33 -4.91 -12.26 -1.48
CA LYS A 33 -5.01 -13.28 -0.44
C LYS A 33 -5.71 -12.76 0.81
N HIS A 34 -5.57 -11.48 1.11
CA HIS A 34 -6.07 -10.87 2.35
C HIS A 34 -7.29 -9.98 2.18
N GLY A 35 -7.88 -9.97 0.99
CA GLY A 35 -9.07 -9.16 0.71
C GLY A 35 -8.82 -7.66 0.78
N ILE A 36 -7.63 -7.24 0.38
CA ILE A 36 -7.23 -5.82 0.38
C ILE A 36 -7.29 -5.28 -1.03
N THR A 37 -7.79 -4.05 -1.16
CA THR A 37 -7.77 -3.30 -2.41
C THR A 37 -7.08 -1.97 -2.18
N GLY A 38 -6.63 -1.30 -3.24
CA GLY A 38 -5.94 -0.03 -3.07
C GLY A 38 -5.34 0.52 -4.34
N ILE A 39 -4.59 1.60 -4.17
CA ILE A 39 -3.92 2.28 -5.26
C ILE A 39 -2.54 2.75 -4.81
N LEU A 40 -1.58 2.67 -5.71
CA LEU A 40 -0.19 3.08 -5.47
C LEU A 40 0.22 4.12 -6.50
N TYR A 41 0.70 5.25 -6.02
CA TYR A 41 1.34 6.27 -6.84
C TYR A 41 2.83 6.27 -6.53
N PHE A 42 3.65 6.37 -7.57
CA PHE A 42 5.08 6.50 -7.40
C PHE A 42 5.59 7.65 -8.27
N ALA A 43 6.24 8.63 -7.66
CA ALA A 43 6.82 9.77 -8.38
C ALA A 43 7.89 10.41 -7.51
N ASN A 44 8.96 10.89 -8.14
CA ASN A 44 10.03 11.65 -7.49
C ASN A 44 10.64 10.93 -6.27
N GLY A 45 10.78 9.61 -6.39
CA GLY A 45 11.37 8.80 -5.32
C GLY A 45 10.46 8.59 -4.12
N LYS A 46 9.16 8.89 -4.25
CA LYS A 46 8.20 8.74 -3.16
C LYS A 46 7.05 7.83 -3.58
N PHE A 47 6.56 7.08 -2.59
CA PHE A 47 5.33 6.30 -2.73
C PHE A 47 4.20 7.01 -1.99
N LEU A 48 3.03 7.07 -2.62
CA LEU A 48 1.77 7.43 -1.98
C LEU A 48 0.84 6.26 -2.17
N GLN A 49 0.32 5.71 -1.08
CA GLN A 49 -0.51 4.51 -1.17
C GLN A 49 -1.74 4.63 -0.29
N PHE A 50 -2.87 4.17 -0.83
CA PHE A 50 -4.08 3.92 -0.06
C PHE A 50 -4.35 2.42 -0.08
N ILE A 51 -4.65 1.86 1.08
CA ILE A 51 -5.07 0.46 1.21
C ILE A 51 -6.41 0.43 1.94
N GLU A 52 -7.27 -0.50 1.55
CA GLU A 52 -8.58 -0.65 2.16
C GLU A 52 -8.94 -2.13 2.28
N GLY A 53 -9.62 -2.46 3.37
CA GLY A 53 -10.00 -3.82 3.67
C GLY A 53 -10.42 -3.95 5.12
N ASP A 54 -10.53 -5.17 5.61
CA ASP A 54 -10.80 -5.38 7.03
C ASP A 54 -9.70 -4.73 7.86
N ARG A 55 -10.08 -4.04 8.93
CA ARG A 55 -9.13 -3.25 9.73
C ARG A 55 -7.93 -4.08 10.20
N ALA A 56 -8.17 -5.29 10.71
CA ALA A 56 -7.07 -6.14 11.17
C ALA A 56 -6.10 -6.48 10.04
N GLU A 57 -6.63 -6.71 8.84
CA GLU A 57 -5.81 -7.06 7.67
C GLU A 57 -4.97 -5.88 7.18
N ILE A 58 -5.55 -4.68 7.11
CA ILE A 58 -4.79 -3.51 6.62
C ILE A 58 -3.77 -3.04 7.66
N GLU A 59 -4.06 -3.17 8.94
CA GLU A 59 -3.08 -2.85 9.97
C GLU A 59 -1.89 -3.80 9.94
N ALA A 60 -2.14 -5.09 9.76
CA ALA A 60 -1.08 -6.08 9.61
C ALA A 60 -0.22 -5.79 8.37
N LEU A 61 -0.84 -5.42 7.26
CA LEU A 61 -0.11 -5.04 6.05
C LEU A 61 0.73 -3.79 6.27
N TYR A 62 0.17 -2.77 6.91
CA TYR A 62 0.91 -1.53 7.18
C TYR A 62 2.16 -1.80 8.02
N GLN A 63 2.04 -2.62 9.07
CA GLN A 63 3.18 -3.01 9.90
C GLN A 63 4.23 -3.77 9.11
N LYS A 64 3.81 -4.67 8.22
CA LYS A 64 4.72 -5.40 7.35
C LYS A 64 5.46 -4.47 6.41
N LEU A 65 4.75 -3.52 5.78
CA LEU A 65 5.34 -2.56 4.85
C LEU A 65 6.32 -1.61 5.56
N SER A 66 6.02 -1.21 6.79
CA SER A 66 6.90 -0.32 7.54
C SER A 66 8.26 -0.93 7.85
N LYS A 67 8.38 -2.25 7.72
CA LYS A 67 9.64 -2.99 7.93
C LYS A 67 10.30 -3.42 6.61
N ASP A 68 9.69 -3.09 5.47
CA ASP A 68 10.22 -3.45 4.16
C ASP A 68 11.36 -2.50 3.81
N SER A 69 12.54 -3.07 3.48
CA SER A 69 13.74 -2.28 3.21
C SER A 69 13.69 -1.50 1.90
N ARG A 70 12.68 -1.74 1.06
CA ARG A 70 12.54 -1.06 -0.23
C ARG A 70 12.00 0.36 -0.12
N HIS A 71 11.45 0.71 1.05
CA HIS A 71 11.02 2.08 1.32
C HIS A 71 11.15 2.40 2.81
N ASN A 72 11.17 3.69 3.13
CA ASN A 72 11.38 4.16 4.49
C ASN A 72 10.63 5.47 4.73
N ASP A 73 10.78 6.02 5.95
CA ASP A 73 10.18 7.30 6.35
C ASP A 73 8.67 7.32 6.13
N PHE A 74 8.00 6.27 6.62
CA PHE A 74 6.54 6.16 6.51
C PHE A 74 5.83 7.24 7.31
N VAL A 75 4.91 7.93 6.66
CA VAL A 75 4.03 8.91 7.31
C VAL A 75 2.59 8.54 6.98
N LYS A 76 1.87 8.06 7.97
CA LYS A 76 0.44 7.77 7.83
C LYS A 76 -0.32 9.09 7.96
N PHE A 77 -1.01 9.50 6.91
CA PHE A 77 -1.76 10.77 6.91
C PHE A 77 -3.27 10.56 6.92
N HIS A 78 -3.74 9.33 6.75
CA HIS A 78 -5.16 9.03 6.73
C HIS A 78 -5.40 7.64 7.33
N ASP A 79 -6.39 7.55 8.20
CA ASP A 79 -6.79 6.31 8.84
C ASP A 79 -8.24 6.46 9.27
N ALA A 80 -9.15 5.70 8.69
CA ALA A 80 -10.58 5.86 8.96
C ALA A 80 -11.33 4.55 8.70
N ASP A 81 -12.46 4.41 9.41
CA ASP A 81 -13.43 3.38 9.07
C ASP A 81 -14.21 3.85 7.84
N ILE A 82 -14.56 2.93 6.96
CA ILE A 82 -15.31 3.25 5.75
C ILE A 82 -16.50 2.29 5.61
N SER A 83 -17.54 2.76 4.94
CA SER A 83 -18.74 1.94 4.71
C SER A 83 -18.63 1.11 3.43
N GLU A 84 -17.83 1.59 2.47
CA GLU A 84 -17.62 0.90 1.20
C GLU A 84 -16.23 1.19 0.66
N ARG A 85 -15.77 0.34 -0.25
CA ARG A 85 -14.45 0.48 -0.87
C ARG A 85 -14.48 1.55 -1.97
N ALA A 86 -13.43 2.38 -2.02
CA ALA A 86 -13.24 3.33 -3.10
C ALA A 86 -12.55 2.67 -4.31
N PHE A 87 -11.73 1.63 -4.06
CA PHE A 87 -10.94 0.95 -5.09
C PHE A 87 -11.41 -0.50 -5.28
N GLY A 88 -12.71 -0.71 -5.26
CA GLY A 88 -13.40 -1.96 -5.06
C GLY A 88 -12.90 -3.21 -5.78
N GLU A 89 -12.36 -3.08 -6.99
CA GLU A 89 -11.89 -4.23 -7.76
C GLU A 89 -10.37 -4.22 -7.98
N TRP A 90 -9.67 -3.25 -7.41
CA TRP A 90 -8.24 -3.09 -7.65
C TRP A 90 -7.43 -3.71 -6.51
N ASP A 91 -6.84 -4.87 -6.75
CA ASP A 91 -5.90 -5.46 -5.78
C ASP A 91 -4.72 -4.53 -5.53
N MET A 92 -4.27 -3.85 -6.56
CA MET A 92 -3.37 -2.69 -6.46
C MET A 92 -3.26 -2.04 -7.83
N ALA A 93 -3.80 -0.84 -7.98
CA ALA A 93 -3.63 -0.06 -9.20
C ALA A 93 -2.40 0.84 -9.07
N ILE A 94 -1.69 1.05 -10.17
CA ILE A 94 -0.56 1.99 -10.24
C ILE A 94 -0.98 3.23 -11.02
N ARG A 95 -0.52 4.36 -10.56
CA ARG A 95 -0.70 5.64 -11.26
C ARG A 95 0.61 6.41 -11.29
#